data_680a1747fc776acfe400f0c9bddd4805
#
_entry.id   680a1747fc776acfe400f0c9bddd4805
#
_cell.length_a   1.000
_cell.length_b   1.000
_cell.length_c   1.000
_cell.angle_alpha   90.00
_cell.angle_beta   90.00
_cell.angle_gamma   90.00
#
_symmetry.space_group_name_H-M   'P 1'
#
loop_
_entity.id
_entity.type
_entity.pdbx_description
1 polymer ?
#
loop_
_entity_poly.entity_id
_entity_poly.type
_entity_poly.pdbx_seq_one_letter_code
_entity_poly.pdbx_strand_id
1 'polypeptide(L)'
;MKNRNMGLLIFLIPIGVAVNFVGGQIAVLLKLPLFLDTIGTFTIGAIAGPFAGILVGLLTCLSISITNPQSLFYVINFMLMGLLAGYLAKKGFFTTVPKTIGAGAIMGLIVGISGSLISYFLFNGFGVSGTGVLGGILMGSGVPVWASAFISNMSVDIIDKVPTALVAYLIIRNIPQKTFVKLPNGNVFLNAYKK
;
A
#
# COMPACT_ATOMS: atom_id res chain seq x y z
N MET A 1 -16.37 0.66 25.77
CA MET A 1 -15.15 0.82 24.96
C MET A 1 -15.40 1.61 23.66
N LYS A 2 -16.25 2.64 23.68
CA LYS A 2 -16.87 3.21 22.47
C LYS A 2 -16.38 4.63 22.10
N ASN A 3 -15.30 5.17 22.56
CA ASN A 3 -14.82 6.51 22.13
C ASN A 3 -13.29 6.64 22.15
N ARG A 4 -12.56 5.58 21.77
CA ARG A 4 -11.11 5.68 21.65
C ARG A 4 -10.76 6.37 20.33
N ASN A 5 -10.79 7.70 20.40
CA ASN A 5 -10.06 8.64 19.52
C ASN A 5 -10.46 8.72 18.05
N MET A 6 -11.75 8.89 17.79
CA MET A 6 -12.20 9.35 16.46
C MET A 6 -11.49 10.68 16.07
N GLY A 7 -11.23 11.57 17.05
CA GLY A 7 -10.50 12.81 16.82
C GLY A 7 -9.09 12.61 16.26
N LEU A 8 -8.35 11.61 16.74
CA LEU A 8 -6.99 11.34 16.21
C LEU A 8 -7.03 10.80 14.78
N LEU A 9 -8.02 9.96 14.44
CA LEU A 9 -8.16 9.41 13.09
C LEU A 9 -8.49 10.47 12.05
N ILE A 10 -9.25 11.50 12.42
CA ILE A 10 -9.58 12.64 11.54
C ILE A 10 -8.31 13.35 11.05
N PHE A 11 -7.26 13.42 11.88
CA PHE A 11 -5.98 14.00 11.48
C PHE A 11 -5.05 12.99 10.78
N LEU A 12 -5.05 11.74 11.23
CA LEU A 12 -4.15 10.72 10.68
C LEU A 12 -4.50 10.34 9.24
N ILE A 13 -5.79 10.26 8.90
CA ILE A 13 -6.23 9.89 7.55
C ILE A 13 -5.72 10.89 6.50
N PRO A 14 -5.97 12.22 6.60
CA PRO A 14 -5.43 13.18 5.65
C PRO A 14 -3.90 13.20 5.57
N ILE A 15 -3.20 13.02 6.70
CA ILE A 15 -1.73 12.92 6.70
C ILE A 15 -1.28 11.69 5.90
N GLY A 16 -1.93 10.53 6.09
CA GLY A 16 -1.63 9.34 5.33
C GLY A 16 -1.84 9.52 3.83
N VAL A 17 -2.94 10.19 3.44
CA VAL A 17 -3.22 10.53 2.03
C VAL A 17 -2.17 11.47 1.45
N ALA A 18 -1.79 12.51 2.19
CA ALA A 18 -0.77 13.45 1.77
C ALA A 18 0.59 12.78 1.55
N VAL A 19 1.02 11.91 2.48
CA VAL A 19 2.26 11.12 2.34
C VAL A 19 2.22 10.24 1.09
N ASN A 20 1.11 9.57 0.82
CA ASN A 20 0.93 8.75 -0.35
C ASN A 20 0.98 9.57 -1.64
N PHE A 21 0.25 10.68 -1.69
CA PHE A 21 0.23 11.56 -2.86
C PHE A 21 1.63 12.09 -3.18
N VAL A 22 2.34 12.62 -2.18
CA VAL A 22 3.71 13.11 -2.36
C VAL A 22 4.65 12.01 -2.79
N GLY A 23 4.58 10.82 -2.16
CA GLY A 23 5.39 9.66 -2.54
C GLY A 23 5.15 9.24 -4.00
N GLY A 24 3.88 9.17 -4.41
CA GLY A 24 3.50 8.87 -5.79
C GLY A 24 4.01 9.92 -6.78
N GLN A 25 3.92 11.23 -6.47
CA GLN A 25 4.45 12.28 -7.33
C GLN A 25 5.98 12.21 -7.45
N ILE A 26 6.70 11.90 -6.36
CA ILE A 26 8.15 11.70 -6.39
C ILE A 26 8.50 10.53 -7.31
N ALA A 27 7.79 9.40 -7.20
CA ALA A 27 8.03 8.25 -8.07
C ALA A 27 7.85 8.59 -9.55
N VAL A 28 6.80 9.34 -9.90
CA VAL A 28 6.54 9.81 -11.28
C VAL A 28 7.62 10.77 -11.75
N LEU A 29 7.98 11.78 -10.96
CA LEU A 29 8.99 12.79 -11.31
C LEU A 29 10.37 12.17 -11.55
N LEU A 30 10.74 11.18 -10.72
CA LEU A 30 12.01 10.45 -10.83
C LEU A 30 11.95 9.29 -11.82
N LYS A 31 10.81 9.07 -12.49
CA LYS A 31 10.56 7.96 -13.40
C LYS A 31 10.92 6.59 -12.80
N LEU A 32 10.64 6.42 -11.51
CA LEU A 32 10.88 5.16 -10.82
C LEU A 32 9.91 4.09 -11.32
N PRO A 33 10.34 2.84 -11.47
CA PRO A 33 9.46 1.72 -11.78
C PRO A 33 8.69 1.23 -10.53
N LEU A 34 8.39 2.14 -9.61
CA LEU A 34 7.74 1.92 -8.32
C LEU A 34 6.60 2.92 -8.16
N PHE A 35 5.67 2.64 -7.25
CA PHE A 35 4.53 3.52 -7.00
C PHE A 35 4.77 4.48 -5.83
N LEU A 36 5.31 4.00 -4.70
CA LEU A 36 5.57 4.72 -3.44
C LEU A 36 4.35 5.47 -2.87
N ASP A 37 3.17 5.12 -3.34
CA ASP A 37 1.89 5.80 -3.09
C ASP A 37 1.05 5.12 -1.99
N THR A 38 1.65 4.24 -1.19
CA THR A 38 0.95 3.45 -0.17
C THR A 38 1.64 3.43 1.20
N ILE A 39 2.68 4.23 1.41
CA ILE A 39 3.40 4.34 2.68
C ILE A 39 2.45 4.76 3.81
N GLY A 40 1.65 5.81 3.57
CA GLY A 40 0.65 6.29 4.52
C GLY A 40 -0.46 5.27 4.74
N THR A 41 -0.94 4.59 3.67
CA THR A 41 -1.94 3.52 3.76
C THR A 41 -1.46 2.39 4.65
N PHE A 42 -0.21 1.94 4.50
CA PHE A 42 0.38 0.89 5.32
C PHE A 42 0.53 1.34 6.77
N THR A 43 1.06 2.53 6.98
CA THR A 43 1.26 3.10 8.31
C THR A 43 -0.06 3.26 9.06
N ILE A 44 -1.03 3.94 8.46
CA ILE A 44 -2.32 4.23 9.12
C ILE A 44 -3.14 2.95 9.26
N GLY A 45 -3.17 2.08 8.23
CA GLY A 45 -3.82 0.78 8.30
C GLY A 45 -3.26 -0.06 9.44
N ALA A 46 -1.94 -0.12 9.59
CA ALA A 46 -1.29 -0.90 10.64
C ALA A 46 -1.64 -0.37 12.06
N ILE A 47 -1.54 0.93 12.32
CA ILE A 47 -1.72 1.49 13.66
C ILE A 47 -3.19 1.77 14.01
N ALA A 48 -3.99 2.18 13.05
CA ALA A 48 -5.39 2.60 13.26
C ALA A 48 -6.42 1.53 12.82
N GLY A 49 -5.95 0.45 12.21
CA GLY A 49 -6.78 -0.69 11.83
C GLY A 49 -7.28 -0.68 10.39
N PRO A 50 -7.92 -1.80 9.96
CA PRO A 50 -8.28 -2.02 8.55
C PRO A 50 -9.21 -0.95 7.98
N PHE A 51 -10.19 -0.50 8.74
CA PHE A 51 -11.14 0.51 8.27
C PHE A 51 -10.48 1.85 7.95
N ALA A 52 -9.61 2.32 8.84
CA ALA A 52 -8.83 3.54 8.60
C ALA A 52 -7.90 3.38 7.38
N GLY A 53 -7.27 2.20 7.23
CA GLY A 53 -6.47 1.87 6.06
C GLY A 53 -7.26 1.91 4.76
N ILE A 54 -8.47 1.33 4.72
CA ILE A 54 -9.37 1.39 3.56
C ILE A 54 -9.69 2.83 3.19
N LEU A 55 -10.02 3.68 4.16
CA LEU A 55 -10.32 5.08 3.91
C LEU A 55 -9.11 5.85 3.35
N VAL A 56 -7.92 5.64 3.91
CA VAL A 56 -6.69 6.24 3.36
C VAL A 56 -6.45 5.76 1.94
N GLY A 57 -6.59 4.45 1.67
CA GLY A 57 -6.44 3.90 0.32
C GLY A 57 -7.43 4.52 -0.67
N LEU A 58 -8.72 4.57 -0.32
CA LEU A 58 -9.76 5.17 -1.16
C LEU A 58 -9.45 6.64 -1.48
N LEU A 59 -9.18 7.46 -0.45
CA LEU A 59 -8.91 8.87 -0.62
C LEU A 59 -7.60 9.12 -1.39
N THR A 60 -6.59 8.27 -1.18
CA THR A 60 -5.34 8.31 -1.98
C THR A 60 -5.63 8.05 -3.45
N CYS A 61 -6.40 7.01 -3.76
CA CYS A 61 -6.79 6.70 -5.15
C CYS A 61 -7.49 7.88 -5.80
N LEU A 62 -8.48 8.47 -5.12
CA LEU A 62 -9.19 9.66 -5.61
C LEU A 62 -8.25 10.85 -5.84
N SER A 63 -7.31 11.09 -4.94
CA SER A 63 -6.32 12.18 -5.08
C SER A 63 -5.37 11.95 -6.25
N ILE A 64 -4.85 10.74 -6.43
CA ILE A 64 -3.95 10.40 -7.54
C ILE A 64 -4.69 10.44 -8.88
N SER A 65 -5.98 10.09 -8.89
CA SER A 65 -6.79 10.09 -10.12
C SER A 65 -6.95 11.47 -10.74
N ILE A 66 -6.69 12.54 -9.99
CA ILE A 66 -6.67 13.92 -10.53
C ILE A 66 -5.52 14.08 -11.52
N THR A 67 -4.36 13.50 -11.24
CA THR A 67 -3.17 13.57 -12.10
C THR A 67 -3.04 12.39 -13.05
N ASN A 68 -3.57 11.23 -12.66
CA ASN A 68 -3.59 10.01 -13.44
C ASN A 68 -4.98 9.33 -13.38
N PRO A 69 -5.92 9.68 -14.25
CA PRO A 69 -7.29 9.14 -14.24
C PRO A 69 -7.37 7.60 -14.32
N GLN A 70 -6.39 6.94 -14.95
CA GLN A 70 -6.32 5.48 -15.04
C GLN A 70 -6.26 4.82 -13.66
N SER A 71 -5.69 5.50 -12.65
CA SER A 71 -5.59 4.99 -11.28
C SER A 71 -6.95 4.70 -10.65
N LEU A 72 -8.02 5.34 -11.11
CA LEU A 72 -9.37 5.14 -10.58
C LEU A 72 -9.86 3.69 -10.75
N PHE A 73 -9.47 3.02 -11.82
CA PHE A 73 -9.84 1.62 -12.06
C PHE A 73 -9.17 0.66 -11.07
N TYR A 74 -8.11 1.11 -10.38
CA TYR A 74 -7.39 0.35 -9.35
C TYR A 74 -7.86 0.68 -7.92
N VAL A 75 -8.98 1.37 -7.74
CA VAL A 75 -9.51 1.77 -6.42
C VAL A 75 -9.61 0.59 -5.46
N ILE A 76 -10.02 -0.58 -5.94
CA ILE A 76 -10.10 -1.81 -5.15
C ILE A 76 -8.72 -2.20 -4.61
N ASN A 77 -7.66 -2.05 -5.40
CA ASN A 77 -6.29 -2.34 -4.98
C ASN A 77 -5.85 -1.42 -3.84
N PHE A 78 -6.12 -0.12 -3.95
CA PHE A 78 -5.82 0.84 -2.89
C PHE A 78 -6.55 0.52 -1.58
N MET A 79 -7.83 0.13 -1.66
CA MET A 79 -8.62 -0.27 -0.50
C MET A 79 -8.13 -1.59 0.10
N LEU A 80 -7.79 -2.59 -0.73
CA LEU A 80 -7.22 -3.86 -0.31
C LEU A 80 -5.90 -3.69 0.43
N MET A 81 -5.02 -2.81 -0.02
CA MET A 81 -3.77 -2.52 0.68
C MET A 81 -4.01 -2.03 2.10
N GLY A 82 -4.96 -1.12 2.29
CA GLY A 82 -5.33 -0.61 3.62
C GLY A 82 -5.95 -1.67 4.52
N LEU A 83 -6.84 -2.50 3.95
CA LEU A 83 -7.45 -3.63 4.63
C LEU A 83 -6.38 -4.63 5.11
N LEU A 84 -5.51 -5.05 4.21
CA LEU A 84 -4.45 -6.04 4.47
C LEU A 84 -3.44 -5.51 5.49
N ALA A 85 -2.99 -4.26 5.35
CA ALA A 85 -2.07 -3.64 6.30
C ALA A 85 -2.62 -3.67 7.73
N GLY A 86 -3.89 -3.27 7.90
CA GLY A 86 -4.55 -3.30 9.20
C GLY A 86 -4.78 -4.70 9.75
N TYR A 87 -5.12 -5.65 8.89
CA TYR A 87 -5.34 -7.05 9.29
C TYR A 87 -4.03 -7.75 9.66
N LEU A 88 -2.98 -7.61 8.85
CA LEU A 88 -1.67 -8.18 9.11
C LEU A 88 -1.05 -7.60 10.36
N ALA A 89 -1.21 -6.29 10.61
CA ALA A 89 -0.75 -5.65 11.84
C ALA A 89 -1.40 -6.27 13.09
N LYS A 90 -2.70 -6.58 13.07
CA LYS A 90 -3.38 -7.30 14.17
C LYS A 90 -2.74 -8.67 14.46
N LYS A 91 -2.17 -9.33 13.45
CA LYS A 91 -1.44 -10.61 13.58
C LYS A 91 0.04 -10.42 13.99
N GLY A 92 0.45 -9.20 14.32
CA GLY A 92 1.81 -8.89 14.76
C GLY A 92 2.82 -8.70 13.63
N PHE A 93 2.37 -8.54 12.39
CA PHE A 93 3.20 -8.02 11.31
C PHE A 93 3.51 -6.53 11.58
N PHE A 94 4.55 -5.98 10.95
CA PHE A 94 5.08 -4.64 11.23
C PHE A 94 5.69 -4.46 12.64
N THR A 95 5.95 -5.56 13.38
CA THR A 95 6.63 -5.49 14.69
C THR A 95 8.12 -5.84 14.60
N THR A 96 8.54 -6.57 13.58
CA THR A 96 9.93 -6.95 13.32
C THR A 96 10.22 -6.90 11.81
N VAL A 97 11.49 -6.69 11.44
CA VAL A 97 11.89 -6.61 10.03
C VAL A 97 11.46 -7.84 9.21
N PRO A 98 11.73 -9.10 9.64
CA PRO A 98 11.34 -10.27 8.84
C PRO A 98 9.83 -10.37 8.62
N LYS A 99 9.02 -10.10 9.66
CA LYS A 99 7.56 -10.09 9.54
C LYS A 99 7.07 -8.98 8.61
N THR A 100 7.73 -7.83 8.64
CA THR A 100 7.40 -6.70 7.75
C THR A 100 7.70 -7.02 6.29
N ILE A 101 8.83 -7.66 6.00
CA ILE A 101 9.15 -8.15 4.66
C ILE A 101 8.06 -9.14 4.19
N GLY A 102 7.70 -10.11 5.06
CA GLY A 102 6.61 -11.05 4.77
C GLY A 102 5.27 -10.35 4.50
N ALA A 103 4.94 -9.29 5.27
CA ALA A 103 3.73 -8.50 5.03
C ALA A 103 3.77 -7.81 3.65
N GLY A 104 4.89 -7.15 3.31
CA GLY A 104 5.08 -6.52 2.01
C GLY A 104 4.95 -7.51 0.85
N ALA A 105 5.57 -8.68 0.95
CA ALA A 105 5.48 -9.74 -0.05
C ALA A 105 4.04 -10.28 -0.22
N ILE A 106 3.35 -10.58 0.88
CA ILE A 106 1.95 -11.04 0.84
C ILE A 106 1.05 -9.98 0.19
N MET A 107 1.21 -8.72 0.59
CA MET A 107 0.40 -7.63 0.04
C MET A 107 0.73 -7.39 -1.43
N GLY A 108 2.01 -7.41 -1.82
CA GLY A 108 2.43 -7.30 -3.21
C GLY A 108 1.87 -8.41 -4.10
N LEU A 109 1.87 -9.66 -3.62
CA LEU A 109 1.28 -10.79 -4.34
C LEU A 109 -0.24 -10.61 -4.54
N ILE A 110 -0.99 -10.33 -3.48
CA ILE A 110 -2.45 -10.21 -3.54
C ILE A 110 -2.86 -9.05 -4.46
N VAL A 111 -2.20 -7.90 -4.30
CA VAL A 111 -2.51 -6.70 -5.09
C VAL A 111 -1.98 -6.84 -6.52
N GLY A 112 -0.84 -7.50 -6.72
CA GLY A 112 -0.30 -7.81 -8.04
C GLY A 112 -1.23 -8.72 -8.84
N ILE A 113 -1.83 -9.74 -8.21
CA ILE A 113 -2.84 -10.60 -8.86
C ILE A 113 -4.07 -9.78 -9.27
N SER A 114 -4.65 -9.00 -8.34
CA SER A 114 -5.82 -8.18 -8.67
C SER A 114 -5.50 -7.09 -9.70
N GLY A 115 -4.31 -6.48 -9.63
CA GLY A 115 -3.82 -5.52 -10.63
C GLY A 115 -3.62 -6.16 -12.00
N SER A 116 -3.14 -7.40 -12.05
CA SER A 116 -2.98 -8.16 -13.30
C SER A 116 -4.32 -8.38 -14.01
N LEU A 117 -5.36 -8.73 -13.24
CA LEU A 117 -6.70 -8.90 -13.79
C LEU A 117 -7.25 -7.59 -14.35
N ILE A 118 -7.10 -6.48 -13.62
CA ILE A 118 -7.52 -5.15 -14.07
C ILE A 118 -6.74 -4.76 -15.34
N SER A 119 -5.41 -4.91 -15.35
CA SER A 119 -4.57 -4.60 -16.51
C SER A 119 -4.96 -5.44 -17.72
N TYR A 120 -5.18 -6.74 -17.53
CA TYR A 120 -5.53 -7.65 -18.62
C TYR A 120 -6.90 -7.33 -19.23
N PHE A 121 -7.95 -7.22 -18.39
CA PHE A 121 -9.32 -7.07 -18.89
C PHE A 121 -9.66 -5.65 -19.34
N LEU A 122 -9.12 -4.62 -18.70
CA LEU A 122 -9.47 -3.23 -19.00
C LEU A 122 -8.45 -2.52 -19.89
N PHE A 123 -7.19 -2.95 -19.88
CA PHE A 123 -6.10 -2.22 -20.52
C PHE A 123 -5.24 -3.10 -21.45
N ASN A 124 -5.76 -4.24 -21.91
CA ASN A 124 -5.05 -5.15 -22.82
C ASN A 124 -3.63 -5.50 -22.35
N GLY A 125 -3.45 -5.71 -21.04
CA GLY A 125 -2.19 -6.06 -20.44
C GLY A 125 -1.28 -4.88 -20.07
N PHE A 126 -1.63 -3.66 -20.46
CA PHE A 126 -0.89 -2.47 -20.06
C PHE A 126 -1.31 -2.02 -18.65
N GLY A 127 -0.37 -1.92 -17.74
CA GLY A 127 -0.57 -1.37 -16.40
C GLY A 127 -0.27 0.12 -16.34
N VAL A 128 -0.31 0.67 -15.12
CA VAL A 128 0.08 2.05 -14.83
C VAL A 128 1.58 2.10 -14.50
N SER A 129 2.26 3.16 -14.88
CA SER A 129 3.67 3.41 -14.51
C SER A 129 4.59 2.23 -14.86
N GLY A 130 5.37 1.73 -13.90
CA GLY A 130 6.36 0.67 -14.10
C GLY A 130 5.80 -0.65 -14.63
N THR A 131 4.57 -1.01 -14.25
CA THR A 131 3.92 -2.23 -14.76
C THR A 131 3.60 -2.14 -16.24
N GLY A 132 3.20 -0.95 -16.71
CA GLY A 132 2.97 -0.72 -18.14
C GLY A 132 4.26 -0.81 -18.97
N VAL A 133 5.37 -0.27 -18.45
CA VAL A 133 6.68 -0.35 -19.14
C VAL A 133 7.14 -1.80 -19.22
N LEU A 134 7.16 -2.53 -18.11
CA LEU A 134 7.60 -3.93 -18.09
C LEU A 134 6.68 -4.82 -18.94
N GLY A 135 5.36 -4.62 -18.84
CA GLY A 135 4.37 -5.34 -19.65
C GLY A 135 4.58 -5.12 -21.14
N GLY A 136 4.83 -3.86 -21.55
CA GLY A 136 5.13 -3.52 -22.95
C GLY A 136 6.39 -4.18 -23.47
N ILE A 137 7.47 -4.23 -22.66
CA ILE A 137 8.72 -4.92 -23.02
C ILE A 137 8.47 -6.43 -23.21
N LEU A 138 7.74 -7.06 -22.29
CA LEU A 138 7.43 -8.50 -22.36
C LEU A 138 6.58 -8.83 -23.61
N MET A 139 5.55 -8.04 -23.88
CA MET A 139 4.73 -8.21 -25.08
C MET A 139 5.52 -8.00 -26.37
N GLY A 140 6.40 -6.99 -26.41
CA GLY A 140 7.31 -6.76 -27.55
C GLY A 140 8.31 -7.90 -27.76
N SER A 141 8.61 -8.68 -26.72
CA SER A 141 9.45 -9.89 -26.78
C SER A 141 8.68 -11.16 -27.15
N GLY A 142 7.38 -11.05 -27.48
CA GLY A 142 6.55 -12.19 -27.89
C GLY A 142 5.86 -12.92 -26.74
N VAL A 143 5.93 -12.41 -25.49
CA VAL A 143 5.21 -13.01 -24.36
C VAL A 143 3.72 -12.72 -24.50
N PRO A 144 2.83 -13.73 -24.32
CA PRO A 144 1.39 -13.51 -24.39
C PRO A 144 0.91 -12.40 -23.44
N VAL A 145 -0.11 -11.65 -23.86
CA VAL A 145 -0.65 -10.50 -23.12
C VAL A 145 -1.00 -10.84 -21.68
N TRP A 146 -1.69 -11.96 -21.44
CA TRP A 146 -2.04 -12.38 -20.07
C TRP A 146 -0.81 -12.64 -19.20
N ALA A 147 0.20 -13.32 -19.75
CA ALA A 147 1.44 -13.62 -19.01
C ALA A 147 2.23 -12.33 -18.73
N SER A 148 2.30 -11.42 -19.71
CA SER A 148 2.94 -10.11 -19.57
C SER A 148 2.28 -9.29 -18.46
N ALA A 149 0.94 -9.26 -18.40
CA ALA A 149 0.18 -8.57 -17.36
C ALA A 149 0.48 -9.16 -15.96
N PHE A 150 0.47 -10.49 -15.82
CA PHE A 150 0.74 -11.14 -14.52
C PHE A 150 2.18 -10.95 -14.07
N ILE A 151 3.16 -11.20 -14.94
CA ILE A 151 4.57 -11.06 -14.61
C ILE A 151 4.89 -9.62 -14.22
N SER A 152 4.42 -8.63 -15.01
CA SER A 152 4.73 -7.22 -14.76
C SER A 152 4.10 -6.71 -13.46
N ASN A 153 2.80 -6.93 -13.24
CA ASN A 153 2.15 -6.45 -12.02
C ASN A 153 2.68 -7.14 -10.77
N MET A 154 2.78 -8.48 -10.76
CA MET A 154 3.28 -9.19 -9.58
C MET A 154 4.72 -8.82 -9.23
N SER A 155 5.61 -8.71 -10.23
CA SER A 155 7.01 -8.34 -9.99
C SER A 155 7.14 -6.93 -9.46
N VAL A 156 6.49 -5.96 -10.10
CA VAL A 156 6.57 -4.55 -9.69
C VAL A 156 5.92 -4.33 -8.33
N ASP A 157 4.75 -4.95 -8.08
CA ASP A 157 4.07 -4.80 -6.78
C ASP A 157 4.88 -5.42 -5.62
N ILE A 158 5.50 -6.59 -5.80
CA ILE A 158 6.36 -7.15 -4.75
C ILE A 158 7.56 -6.24 -4.47
N ILE A 159 8.23 -5.78 -5.53
CA ILE A 159 9.40 -4.89 -5.44
C ILE A 159 9.01 -3.54 -4.79
N ASP A 160 7.81 -3.05 -5.03
CA ASP A 160 7.31 -1.79 -4.43
C ASP A 160 6.82 -1.98 -3.00
N LYS A 161 6.05 -3.04 -2.72
CA LYS A 161 5.37 -3.18 -1.42
C LYS A 161 6.31 -3.63 -0.28
N VAL A 162 7.40 -4.32 -0.58
CA VAL A 162 8.38 -4.69 0.46
C VAL A 162 9.13 -3.46 1.00
N PRO A 163 9.76 -2.59 0.19
CA PRO A 163 10.34 -1.34 0.69
C PRO A 163 9.30 -0.42 1.35
N THR A 164 8.11 -0.30 0.75
CA THR A 164 7.02 0.49 1.32
C THR A 164 6.64 0.01 2.73
N ALA A 165 6.53 -1.30 2.94
CA ALA A 165 6.26 -1.89 4.25
C ALA A 165 7.39 -1.61 5.24
N LEU A 166 8.65 -1.67 4.80
CA LEU A 166 9.81 -1.35 5.64
C LEU A 166 9.83 0.13 6.05
N VAL A 167 9.51 1.05 5.14
CA VAL A 167 9.37 2.48 5.47
C VAL A 167 8.24 2.68 6.47
N ALA A 168 7.08 2.06 6.27
CA ALA A 168 5.98 2.11 7.22
C ALA A 168 6.39 1.56 8.60
N TYR A 169 7.14 0.44 8.65
CA TYR A 169 7.68 -0.11 9.89
C TYR A 169 8.61 0.88 10.61
N LEU A 170 9.51 1.55 9.87
CA LEU A 170 10.41 2.56 10.44
C LEU A 170 9.63 3.74 11.02
N ILE A 171 8.60 4.21 10.31
CA ILE A 171 7.71 5.26 10.82
C ILE A 171 7.03 4.81 12.10
N ILE A 172 6.42 3.61 12.09
CA ILE A 172 5.71 3.05 13.25
C ILE A 172 6.64 2.91 14.45
N ARG A 173 7.86 2.43 14.24
CA ARG A 173 8.86 2.25 15.30
C ARG A 173 9.23 3.56 16.01
N ASN A 174 9.17 4.68 15.29
CA ASN A 174 9.50 6.00 15.83
C ASN A 174 8.30 6.72 16.50
N ILE A 175 7.10 6.11 16.49
CA ILE A 175 5.92 6.68 17.15
C ILE A 175 6.06 6.53 18.69
N PRO A 176 5.87 7.61 19.47
CA PRO A 176 5.90 7.53 20.93
C PRO A 176 4.87 6.55 21.49
N GLN A 177 5.27 5.74 22.48
CA GLN A 177 4.39 4.74 23.10
C GLN A 177 3.06 5.31 23.61
N LYS A 178 3.05 6.56 24.10
CA LYS A 178 1.85 7.28 24.54
C LYS A 178 0.79 7.41 23.44
N THR A 179 1.20 7.45 22.18
CA THR A 179 0.29 7.54 21.04
C THR A 179 -0.40 6.21 20.77
N PHE A 180 0.31 5.09 20.93
CA PHE A 180 -0.26 3.75 20.70
C PHE A 180 -1.41 3.42 21.64
N VAL A 181 -1.39 3.92 22.89
CA VAL A 181 -2.50 3.72 23.84
C VAL A 181 -3.82 4.25 23.29
N LYS A 182 -3.75 5.23 22.41
CA LYS A 182 -4.91 5.90 21.80
C LYS A 182 -5.35 5.25 20.48
N LEU A 183 -4.61 4.32 19.90
CA LEU A 183 -4.86 3.74 18.57
C LEU A 183 -5.49 2.35 18.67
N PRO A 184 -6.40 1.99 17.73
CA PRO A 184 -7.09 0.70 17.72
C PRO A 184 -6.17 -0.52 17.75
N ASN A 185 -5.11 -0.53 16.94
CA ASN A 185 -4.12 -1.60 16.89
C ASN A 185 -2.90 -1.37 17.79
N GLY A 186 -2.89 -0.29 18.59
CA GLY A 186 -1.73 0.14 19.37
C GLY A 186 -1.22 -0.90 20.36
N ASN A 187 -2.10 -1.72 20.95
CA ASN A 187 -1.72 -2.77 21.89
C ASN A 187 -0.74 -3.78 21.30
N VAL A 188 -0.83 -4.07 19.99
CA VAL A 188 0.07 -5.00 19.29
C VAL A 188 1.51 -4.49 19.35
N PHE A 189 1.68 -3.19 19.08
CA PHE A 189 2.99 -2.53 19.09
C PHE A 189 3.53 -2.33 20.49
N LEU A 190 2.67 -1.94 21.46
CA LEU A 190 3.07 -1.82 22.87
C LEU A 190 3.61 -3.14 23.44
N ASN A 191 2.97 -4.27 23.11
CA ASN A 191 3.42 -5.58 23.55
C ASN A 191 4.72 -6.03 22.86
N ALA A 192 4.92 -5.63 21.60
CA ALA A 192 6.13 -5.95 20.86
C ALA A 192 7.37 -5.17 21.34
N TYR A 193 7.18 -3.93 21.78
CA TYR A 193 8.28 -3.05 22.24
C TYR A 193 8.59 -3.15 23.74
N LYS A 194 7.82 -3.94 24.49
CA LYS A 194 8.12 -4.28 25.88
C LYS A 194 9.10 -5.46 26.03
N LYS A 195 9.41 -6.14 24.95
CA LYS A 195 10.42 -7.21 24.86
C LYS A 195 11.75 -6.66 24.36
#